data_9f286aa5841e272f1c6eecd28ef3a122
#
_entry.id   9f286aa5841e272f1c6eecd28ef3a122
#
_cell.length_a   1.000
_cell.length_b   1.000
_cell.length_c   1.000
_cell.angle_alpha   90.00
_cell.angle_beta   90.00
_cell.angle_gamma   90.00
#
_symmetry.space_group_name_H-M   'P 1'
#
loop_
_entity.id
_entity.type
_entity.pdbx_description
1 polymer ?
#
loop_
_entity_poly.entity_id
_entity_poly.type
_entity_poly.pdbx_seq_one_letter_code
_entity_poly.pdbx_strand_id
1 'polypeptide(L)'
;GQQALAREQAQEVIEATYEENGRTYNCFSFTSPGDYGVNPKLYDGVICGFSKSKVAEEYANWQKGTGGLYLCSYLTGMDAEDWRKDLFRTVNWFYSISVKYDEDNGDTYGSDLLPVIRLSEMYYIVSEYLYKNGDTEGGVQKLDEVRMERGIAGGKLDIRSVDDFEKALLADMRKDFYGEGQVF
;
A
#
# COMPACT_ATOMS: atom_id res chain seq x y z
N GLY A 1 15.40 -4.50 21.60
CA GLY A 1 16.31 -4.17 20.50
C GLY A 1 15.65 -3.26 19.45
N GLN A 2 16.32 -2.94 18.35
CA GLN A 2 15.82 -2.02 17.33
C GLN A 2 14.47 -2.43 16.73
N GLN A 3 14.24 -3.73 16.53
CA GLN A 3 12.97 -4.24 15.99
C GLN A 3 11.78 -4.01 16.93
N ALA A 4 12.00 -4.15 18.25
CA ALA A 4 10.96 -3.86 19.23
C ALA A 4 10.59 -2.37 19.22
N LEU A 5 11.59 -1.48 19.11
CA LEU A 5 11.37 -0.04 19.00
C LEU A 5 10.62 0.30 17.70
N ALA A 6 11.02 -0.29 16.58
CA ALA A 6 10.33 -0.08 15.30
C ALA A 6 8.84 -0.49 15.38
N ARG A 7 8.54 -1.63 16.01
CA ARG A 7 7.16 -2.08 16.26
C ARG A 7 6.39 -1.10 17.15
N GLU A 8 7.00 -0.62 18.23
CA GLU A 8 6.37 0.34 19.15
C GLU A 8 6.02 1.64 18.43
N GLN A 9 6.97 2.21 17.68
CA GLN A 9 6.76 3.43 16.90
C GLN A 9 5.71 3.24 15.79
N ALA A 10 5.72 2.09 15.10
CA ALA A 10 4.71 1.77 14.10
C ALA A 10 3.31 1.67 14.72
N GLN A 11 3.18 1.08 15.90
CA GLN A 11 1.91 0.98 16.61
C GLN A 11 1.41 2.37 17.06
N GLU A 12 2.29 3.24 17.55
CA GLU A 12 1.93 4.62 17.90
C GLU A 12 1.39 5.41 16.70
N VAL A 13 1.95 5.20 15.51
CA VAL A 13 1.46 5.84 14.27
C VAL A 13 0.09 5.29 13.88
N ILE A 14 -0.13 3.98 13.99
CA ILE A 14 -1.43 3.35 13.69
C ILE A 14 -2.52 3.90 14.60
N GLU A 15 -2.21 4.11 15.88
CA GLU A 15 -3.16 4.56 16.91
C GLU A 15 -3.24 6.09 17.03
N ALA A 16 -2.46 6.83 16.25
CA ALA A 16 -2.40 8.28 16.32
C ALA A 16 -3.76 8.92 15.98
N THR A 17 -4.24 9.75 16.86
CA THR A 17 -5.52 10.46 16.71
C THR A 17 -5.36 11.94 16.97
N TYR A 18 -6.31 12.72 16.48
CA TYR A 18 -6.44 14.14 16.81
C TYR A 18 -7.91 14.48 17.15
N GLU A 19 -8.07 15.57 17.87
CA GLU A 19 -9.40 16.04 18.24
C GLU A 19 -9.77 17.29 17.44
N GLU A 20 -10.97 17.27 16.86
CA GLU A 20 -11.53 18.41 16.17
C GLU A 20 -13.04 18.52 16.45
N ASN A 21 -13.50 19.69 16.88
CA ASN A 21 -14.90 19.97 17.20
C ASN A 21 -15.54 18.97 18.19
N GLY A 22 -14.74 18.49 19.17
CA GLY A 22 -15.18 17.52 20.17
C GLY A 22 -15.36 16.09 19.64
N ARG A 23 -14.75 15.76 18.51
CA ARG A 23 -14.70 14.42 17.93
C ARG A 23 -13.25 13.98 17.74
N THR A 24 -13.01 12.72 17.97
CA THR A 24 -11.69 12.08 17.75
C THR A 24 -11.64 11.47 16.36
N TYR A 25 -10.57 11.74 15.66
CA TYR A 25 -10.27 11.22 14.31
C TYR A 25 -8.91 10.56 14.28
N ASN A 26 -8.74 9.54 13.43
CA ASN A 26 -7.42 8.98 13.16
C ASN A 26 -6.60 9.98 12.34
N CYS A 27 -5.30 10.09 12.65
CA CYS A 27 -4.38 10.93 11.87
C CYS A 27 -4.16 10.39 10.46
N PHE A 28 -4.22 9.07 10.29
CA PHE A 28 -4.04 8.37 9.02
C PHE A 28 -5.15 7.33 8.87
N SER A 29 -5.58 7.08 7.64
CA SER A 29 -6.59 6.08 7.32
C SER A 29 -6.28 5.38 5.99
N PHE A 30 -6.94 4.25 5.75
CA PHE A 30 -6.92 3.65 4.43
C PHE A 30 -7.91 4.39 3.52
N THR A 31 -7.49 4.64 2.28
CA THR A 31 -8.35 5.29 1.28
C THR A 31 -9.52 4.38 0.95
N SER A 32 -10.72 4.94 0.93
CA SER A 32 -11.94 4.22 0.55
C SER A 32 -11.88 3.76 -0.90
N PRO A 33 -12.40 2.58 -1.24
CA PRO A 33 -12.35 2.03 -2.61
C PRO A 33 -13.04 2.93 -3.63
N GLY A 34 -14.09 3.64 -3.25
CA GLY A 34 -14.78 4.60 -4.13
C GLY A 34 -13.91 5.78 -4.55
N ASP A 35 -12.84 6.05 -3.83
CA ASP A 35 -11.94 7.18 -4.07
C ASP A 35 -10.68 6.80 -4.87
N TYR A 36 -10.46 5.52 -5.19
CA TYR A 36 -9.27 5.08 -5.91
C TYR A 36 -9.11 5.74 -7.29
N GLY A 37 -10.20 6.05 -7.96
CA GLY A 37 -10.18 6.74 -9.26
C GLY A 37 -9.74 8.21 -9.18
N VAL A 38 -9.99 8.87 -8.05
CA VAL A 38 -9.65 10.30 -7.83
C VAL A 38 -8.48 10.49 -6.87
N ASN A 39 -8.12 9.44 -6.14
CA ASN A 39 -7.01 9.39 -5.20
C ASN A 39 -6.13 8.14 -5.44
N PRO A 40 -5.58 7.97 -6.66
CA PRO A 40 -4.84 6.75 -7.03
C PRO A 40 -3.55 6.57 -6.24
N LYS A 41 -3.03 7.61 -5.62
CA LYS A 41 -1.85 7.55 -4.73
C LYS A 41 -2.19 7.20 -3.29
N LEU A 42 -3.48 7.08 -2.95
CA LEU A 42 -3.97 6.70 -1.63
C LEU A 42 -3.42 7.63 -0.52
N TYR A 43 -3.64 8.93 -0.69
CA TYR A 43 -3.05 9.98 0.17
C TYR A 43 -3.44 9.86 1.65
N ASP A 44 -4.64 9.36 1.97
CA ASP A 44 -5.11 9.24 3.35
C ASP A 44 -4.17 8.40 4.22
N GLY A 45 -3.47 7.47 3.58
CA GLY A 45 -2.46 6.62 4.21
C GLY A 45 -1.01 7.07 4.04
N VAL A 46 -0.74 8.24 3.45
CA VAL A 46 0.63 8.75 3.29
C VAL A 46 1.09 9.47 4.55
N ILE A 47 2.09 8.91 5.23
CA ILE A 47 2.70 9.50 6.42
C ILE A 47 3.78 10.51 6.03
N CYS A 48 4.57 10.16 5.01
CA CYS A 48 5.64 11.00 4.49
C CYS A 48 5.76 10.85 2.98
N GLY A 49 6.04 11.95 2.29
CA GLY A 49 6.26 11.97 0.86
C GLY A 49 7.03 13.21 0.40
N PHE A 50 7.54 13.16 -0.81
CA PHE A 50 8.17 14.31 -1.47
C PHE A 50 7.17 15.01 -2.37
N SER A 51 6.96 16.31 -2.18
CA SER A 51 6.13 17.14 -3.04
C SER A 51 6.98 17.94 -4.03
N LYS A 52 6.39 18.24 -5.22
CA LYS A 52 6.99 19.08 -6.29
C LYS A 52 8.36 18.61 -6.76
N SER A 53 8.60 17.32 -6.74
CA SER A 53 9.88 16.85 -7.22
C SER A 53 9.81 16.59 -8.72
N LYS A 54 10.81 17.07 -9.45
CA LYS A 54 11.09 16.61 -10.81
C LYS A 54 11.13 15.09 -10.90
N VAL A 55 11.42 14.42 -9.77
CA VAL A 55 11.42 12.97 -9.63
C VAL A 55 10.03 12.38 -9.85
N ALA A 56 8.97 12.98 -9.30
CA ALA A 56 7.60 12.49 -9.52
C ALA A 56 7.19 12.69 -10.98
N GLU A 57 7.52 13.84 -11.59
CA GLU A 57 7.27 14.13 -12.99
C GLU A 57 8.08 13.21 -13.92
N GLU A 58 9.38 13.06 -13.67
CA GLU A 58 10.24 12.15 -14.43
C GLU A 58 9.81 10.70 -14.29
N TYR A 59 9.34 10.29 -13.10
CA TYR A 59 8.84 8.95 -12.84
C TYR A 59 7.52 8.69 -13.58
N ALA A 60 6.59 9.66 -13.57
CA ALA A 60 5.36 9.61 -14.35
C ALA A 60 5.66 9.54 -15.85
N ASN A 61 6.59 10.35 -16.34
CA ASN A 61 7.02 10.34 -17.73
C ASN A 61 7.70 9.02 -18.12
N TRP A 62 8.49 8.44 -17.22
CA TRP A 62 9.13 7.14 -17.43
C TRP A 62 8.11 6.01 -17.50
N GLN A 63 7.08 6.03 -16.66
CA GLN A 63 5.97 5.06 -16.74
C GLN A 63 5.14 5.20 -18.01
N LYS A 64 4.96 6.43 -18.54
CA LYS A 64 4.25 6.70 -19.79
C LYS A 64 5.08 6.44 -21.04
N GLY A 65 6.40 6.40 -20.93
CA GLY A 65 7.32 6.23 -22.04
C GLY A 65 7.29 4.84 -22.66
N THR A 66 7.88 4.70 -23.86
CA THR A 66 7.99 3.45 -24.63
C THR A 66 8.82 2.37 -23.94
N GLY A 67 9.46 2.68 -22.81
CA GLY A 67 10.18 1.77 -21.92
C GLY A 67 9.52 1.56 -20.57
N GLY A 68 8.27 1.95 -20.40
CA GLY A 68 7.55 1.89 -19.13
C GLY A 68 7.46 0.47 -18.56
N LEU A 69 7.38 0.39 -17.24
CA LEU A 69 7.15 -0.87 -16.53
C LEU A 69 5.76 -1.42 -16.84
N TYR A 70 5.73 -2.38 -17.76
CA TYR A 70 4.53 -3.11 -18.10
C TYR A 70 4.38 -4.33 -17.20
N LEU A 71 3.23 -4.46 -16.58
CA LEU A 71 2.89 -5.59 -15.73
C LEU A 71 2.03 -6.59 -16.48
N CYS A 72 2.66 -7.54 -17.16
CA CYS A 72 1.92 -8.61 -17.84
C CYS A 72 1.35 -9.66 -16.89
N SER A 73 2.05 -10.00 -15.81
CA SER A 73 1.72 -11.15 -14.96
C SER A 73 1.26 -10.79 -13.56
N TYR A 74 1.41 -9.56 -13.15
CA TYR A 74 1.17 -9.15 -11.77
C TYR A 74 -0.31 -9.14 -11.40
N LEU A 75 -1.16 -8.72 -12.32
CA LEU A 75 -2.62 -8.70 -12.12
C LEU A 75 -3.25 -10.09 -12.07
N THR A 76 -2.61 -11.10 -12.66
CA THR A 76 -3.11 -12.48 -12.63
C THR A 76 -2.98 -13.14 -11.26
N GLY A 77 -2.17 -12.58 -10.37
CA GLY A 77 -1.98 -13.03 -8.98
C GLY A 77 -2.78 -12.26 -7.95
N MET A 78 -3.56 -11.25 -8.35
CA MET A 78 -4.41 -10.51 -7.41
C MET A 78 -5.73 -11.25 -7.19
N ASP A 79 -6.19 -11.26 -5.93
CA ASP A 79 -7.55 -11.71 -5.62
C ASP A 79 -8.58 -10.89 -6.40
N ALA A 80 -9.67 -11.53 -6.83
CA ALA A 80 -10.73 -10.85 -7.57
C ALA A 80 -11.36 -9.69 -6.76
N GLU A 81 -11.31 -9.79 -5.44
CA GLU A 81 -11.83 -8.81 -4.48
C GLU A 81 -10.83 -7.70 -4.14
N ASP A 82 -9.55 -7.84 -4.50
CA ASP A 82 -8.50 -6.87 -4.19
C ASP A 82 -8.72 -5.56 -4.98
N TRP A 83 -9.12 -4.52 -4.28
CA TRP A 83 -9.40 -3.21 -4.89
C TRP A 83 -8.17 -2.55 -5.52
N ARG A 84 -6.95 -2.95 -5.11
CA ARG A 84 -5.71 -2.44 -5.70
C ARG A 84 -5.57 -2.74 -7.19
N LYS A 85 -6.34 -3.71 -7.73
CA LYS A 85 -6.42 -3.92 -9.19
C LYS A 85 -6.91 -2.67 -9.93
N ASP A 86 -7.72 -1.82 -9.29
CA ASP A 86 -8.25 -0.60 -9.87
C ASP A 86 -7.16 0.52 -9.96
N LEU A 87 -6.01 0.32 -9.31
CA LEU A 87 -4.81 1.15 -9.47
C LEU A 87 -4.01 0.81 -10.74
N PHE A 88 -4.53 -0.07 -11.59
CA PHE A 88 -3.91 -0.47 -12.83
C PHE A 88 -4.93 -0.38 -13.97
N ARG A 89 -4.48 0.07 -15.13
CA ARG A 89 -5.27 0.04 -16.35
C ARG A 89 -4.59 -0.74 -17.46
N THR A 90 -5.36 -1.43 -18.27
CA THR A 90 -4.84 -2.16 -19.42
C THR A 90 -4.59 -1.21 -20.59
N VAL A 91 -3.41 -1.32 -21.19
CA VAL A 91 -3.02 -0.58 -22.38
C VAL A 91 -2.76 -1.59 -23.50
N ASN A 92 -3.31 -1.32 -24.70
CA ASN A 92 -3.08 -2.14 -25.90
C ASN A 92 -3.34 -3.65 -25.74
N TRP A 93 -4.34 -4.04 -24.94
CA TRP A 93 -4.80 -5.43 -24.73
C TRP A 93 -3.80 -6.37 -24.03
N PHE A 94 -2.52 -6.01 -23.93
CA PHE A 94 -1.46 -6.91 -23.45
C PHE A 94 -0.71 -6.43 -22.22
N TYR A 95 -0.81 -5.14 -21.90
CA TYR A 95 0.00 -4.53 -20.84
C TYR A 95 -0.87 -3.78 -19.85
N SER A 96 -0.53 -3.85 -18.60
CA SER A 96 -1.13 -3.01 -17.56
C SER A 96 -0.10 -2.03 -17.03
N ILE A 97 -0.51 -0.80 -16.81
CA ILE A 97 0.29 0.25 -16.19
C ILE A 97 -0.38 0.71 -14.91
N SER A 98 0.42 1.17 -13.95
CA SER A 98 -0.12 1.78 -12.74
C SER A 98 -0.71 3.15 -13.05
N VAL A 99 -1.90 3.43 -12.51
CA VAL A 99 -2.52 4.76 -12.61
C VAL A 99 -2.09 5.72 -11.50
N LYS A 100 -1.26 5.25 -10.54
CA LYS A 100 -0.78 6.08 -9.42
C LYS A 100 -0.07 7.37 -9.88
N TYR A 101 0.55 7.35 -11.05
CA TYR A 101 1.32 8.47 -11.60
C TYR A 101 0.80 8.89 -12.99
N ASP A 102 -0.43 8.54 -13.31
CA ASP A 102 -1.08 8.91 -14.55
C ASP A 102 -1.83 10.23 -14.38
N GLU A 103 -1.28 11.32 -14.91
CA GLU A 103 -1.88 12.66 -14.85
C GLU A 103 -3.25 12.72 -15.52
N ASP A 104 -3.52 11.84 -16.50
CA ASP A 104 -4.78 11.77 -17.22
C ASP A 104 -5.89 11.09 -16.38
N ASN A 105 -5.56 10.53 -15.24
CA ASN A 105 -6.50 9.76 -14.42
C ASN A 105 -7.30 10.60 -13.41
N GLY A 106 -7.29 11.93 -13.54
CA GLY A 106 -8.14 12.81 -12.72
C GLY A 106 -7.72 12.93 -11.24
N ASP A 107 -6.43 12.73 -10.94
CA ASP A 107 -5.88 12.94 -9.60
C ASP A 107 -6.15 14.37 -9.12
N THR A 108 -7.14 14.53 -8.26
CA THR A 108 -7.55 15.82 -7.70
C THR A 108 -6.72 16.23 -6.49
N TYR A 109 -5.91 15.33 -5.95
CA TYR A 109 -5.12 15.54 -4.72
C TYR A 109 -3.66 15.98 -5.00
N GLY A 110 -3.30 16.17 -6.25
CA GLY A 110 -1.98 16.69 -6.64
C GLY A 110 -1.05 15.60 -7.16
N SER A 111 -0.71 15.71 -8.43
CA SER A 111 0.20 14.82 -9.16
C SER A 111 1.64 14.82 -8.62
N ASP A 112 1.98 15.77 -7.75
CA ASP A 112 3.36 16.10 -7.36
C ASP A 112 3.89 15.29 -6.18
N LEU A 113 3.05 14.52 -5.46
CA LEU A 113 3.49 13.79 -4.29
C LEU A 113 4.00 12.40 -4.65
N LEU A 114 5.24 12.12 -4.29
CA LEU A 114 5.80 10.78 -4.28
C LEU A 114 5.73 10.22 -2.85
N PRO A 115 4.86 9.24 -2.57
CA PRO A 115 4.79 8.61 -1.25
C PRO A 115 6.10 7.90 -0.91
N VAL A 116 6.56 8.05 0.33
CA VAL A 116 7.78 7.42 0.84
C VAL A 116 7.48 6.50 2.01
N ILE A 117 6.59 6.92 2.91
CA ILE A 117 6.16 6.12 4.06
C ILE A 117 4.63 6.08 4.08
N ARG A 118 4.09 4.88 4.24
CA ARG A 118 2.64 4.65 4.27
C ARG A 118 2.18 4.01 5.56
N LEU A 119 0.91 4.22 5.88
CA LEU A 119 0.22 3.58 7.00
C LEU A 119 0.31 2.04 6.90
N SER A 120 0.12 1.47 5.71
CA SER A 120 0.23 0.02 5.49
C SER A 120 1.61 -0.53 5.86
N GLU A 121 2.69 0.24 5.67
CA GLU A 121 4.04 -0.14 6.11
C GLU A 121 4.11 -0.31 7.64
N MET A 122 3.43 0.55 8.38
CA MET A 122 3.35 0.43 9.85
C MET A 122 2.68 -0.88 10.26
N TYR A 123 1.60 -1.26 9.60
CA TYR A 123 0.94 -2.54 9.82
C TYR A 123 1.85 -3.72 9.48
N TYR A 124 2.60 -3.66 8.38
CA TYR A 124 3.53 -4.73 7.99
C TYR A 124 4.67 -4.89 9.00
N ILE A 125 5.22 -3.79 9.52
CA ILE A 125 6.25 -3.81 10.59
C ILE A 125 5.71 -4.50 11.84
N VAL A 126 4.51 -4.13 12.28
CA VAL A 126 3.88 -4.73 13.46
C VAL A 126 3.58 -6.22 13.20
N SER A 127 3.01 -6.56 12.05
CA SER A 127 2.71 -7.93 11.64
C SER A 127 3.94 -8.83 11.66
N GLU A 128 5.02 -8.39 11.00
CA GLU A 128 6.28 -9.13 10.95
C GLU A 128 6.89 -9.33 12.34
N TYR A 129 6.91 -8.27 13.15
CA TYR A 129 7.44 -8.36 14.50
C TYR A 129 6.68 -9.36 15.36
N LEU A 130 5.35 -9.29 15.39
CA LEU A 130 4.50 -10.19 16.17
C LEU A 130 4.75 -11.65 15.75
N TYR A 131 4.68 -11.92 14.46
CA TYR A 131 4.87 -13.27 13.92
C TYR A 131 6.25 -13.85 14.28
N LYS A 132 7.33 -13.10 14.07
CA LYS A 132 8.71 -13.53 14.31
C LYS A 132 9.05 -13.66 15.81
N ASN A 133 8.28 -13.02 16.70
CA ASN A 133 8.47 -13.10 18.16
C ASN A 133 7.49 -14.06 18.86
N GLY A 134 6.81 -14.91 18.11
CA GLY A 134 6.01 -16.03 18.65
C GLY A 134 4.51 -15.75 18.72
N ASP A 135 4.05 -14.54 18.52
CA ASP A 135 2.63 -14.22 18.35
C ASP A 135 2.24 -14.37 16.88
N THR A 136 2.20 -15.61 16.42
CA THR A 136 1.92 -15.95 15.03
C THR A 136 0.50 -15.58 14.62
N GLU A 137 -0.47 -15.75 15.52
CA GLU A 137 -1.87 -15.39 15.28
C GLU A 137 -2.03 -13.87 15.16
N GLY A 138 -1.48 -13.09 16.09
CA GLY A 138 -1.50 -11.63 16.04
C GLY A 138 -0.78 -11.08 14.80
N GLY A 139 0.33 -11.70 14.39
CA GLY A 139 1.04 -11.35 13.18
C GLY A 139 0.20 -11.54 11.91
N VAL A 140 -0.44 -12.70 11.76
CA VAL A 140 -1.34 -12.99 10.63
C VAL A 140 -2.56 -12.06 10.63
N GLN A 141 -3.17 -11.85 11.82
CA GLN A 141 -4.31 -10.94 11.96
C GLN A 141 -3.94 -9.51 11.51
N LYS A 142 -2.78 -9.02 11.92
CA LYS A 142 -2.34 -7.66 11.55
C LYS A 142 -2.09 -7.50 10.05
N LEU A 143 -1.59 -8.53 9.38
CA LEU A 143 -1.50 -8.57 7.91
C LEU A 143 -2.89 -8.61 7.26
N ASP A 144 -3.80 -9.38 7.82
CA ASP A 144 -5.16 -9.51 7.31
C ASP A 144 -5.97 -8.20 7.45
N GLU A 145 -5.69 -7.39 8.49
CA GLU A 145 -6.29 -6.04 8.63
C GLU A 145 -6.01 -5.17 7.40
N VAL A 146 -4.77 -5.12 6.93
CA VAL A 146 -4.43 -4.38 5.69
C VAL A 146 -5.18 -4.95 4.49
N ARG A 147 -5.25 -6.27 4.37
CA ARG A 147 -5.93 -6.95 3.27
C ARG A 147 -7.42 -6.66 3.25
N MET A 148 -8.05 -6.61 4.42
CA MET A 148 -9.46 -6.25 4.56
C MET A 148 -9.72 -4.81 4.13
N GLU A 149 -8.84 -3.89 4.48
CA GLU A 149 -8.88 -2.48 4.02
C GLU A 149 -8.61 -2.34 2.51
N ARG A 150 -8.18 -3.42 1.85
CA ARG A 150 -8.01 -3.52 0.39
C ARG A 150 -9.11 -4.37 -0.27
N GLY A 151 -10.18 -4.71 0.46
CA GLY A 151 -11.36 -5.42 -0.05
C GLY A 151 -11.26 -6.94 -0.01
N ILE A 152 -10.19 -7.50 0.45
CA ILE A 152 -10.02 -8.95 0.57
C ILE A 152 -10.68 -9.41 1.86
N ALA A 153 -11.63 -10.34 1.80
CA ALA A 153 -12.27 -10.86 3.00
C ALA A 153 -11.23 -11.49 3.95
N GLY A 154 -11.36 -11.22 5.26
CA GLY A 154 -10.45 -11.74 6.29
C GLY A 154 -10.46 -13.26 6.39
N GLY A 155 -9.41 -13.81 7.01
CA GLY A 155 -9.28 -15.25 7.26
C GLY A 155 -8.94 -16.11 6.04
N LYS A 156 -8.54 -15.48 4.92
CA LYS A 156 -8.14 -16.20 3.69
C LYS A 156 -6.67 -16.60 3.63
N LEU A 157 -5.86 -16.19 4.62
CA LEU A 157 -4.45 -16.55 4.68
C LEU A 157 -4.27 -17.95 5.26
N ASP A 158 -3.77 -18.88 4.47
CA ASP A 158 -3.37 -20.22 4.90
C ASP A 158 -1.86 -20.22 5.20
N ILE A 159 -1.51 -19.79 6.42
CA ILE A 159 -0.13 -19.67 6.89
C ILE A 159 0.19 -20.86 7.77
N ARG A 160 1.08 -21.74 7.33
CA ARG A 160 1.51 -22.95 8.02
C ARG A 160 2.96 -22.93 8.46
N SER A 161 3.72 -21.96 7.93
CA SER A 161 5.15 -21.84 8.19
C SER A 161 5.59 -20.37 8.14
N VAL A 162 6.79 -20.11 8.65
CA VAL A 162 7.43 -18.79 8.53
C VAL A 162 7.60 -18.40 7.06
N ASP A 163 7.96 -19.36 6.20
CA ASP A 163 8.13 -19.13 4.75
C ASP A 163 6.80 -18.74 4.08
N ASP A 164 5.67 -19.36 4.47
CA ASP A 164 4.34 -18.96 3.96
C ASP A 164 3.99 -17.52 4.39
N PHE A 165 4.28 -17.19 5.65
CA PHE A 165 4.05 -15.84 6.16
C PHE A 165 4.88 -14.80 5.43
N GLU A 166 6.18 -15.03 5.28
CA GLU A 166 7.08 -14.09 4.59
C GLU A 166 6.68 -13.90 3.12
N LYS A 167 6.27 -14.96 2.44
CA LYS A 167 5.73 -14.89 1.07
C LYS A 167 4.44 -14.08 1.00
N ALA A 168 3.51 -14.29 1.93
CA ALA A 168 2.25 -13.56 1.97
C ALA A 168 2.47 -12.08 2.26
N LEU A 169 3.31 -11.76 3.25
CA LEU A 169 3.69 -10.40 3.61
C LEU A 169 4.34 -9.67 2.42
N LEU A 170 5.35 -10.28 1.80
CA LEU A 170 6.05 -9.70 0.66
C LEU A 170 5.13 -9.53 -0.55
N ALA A 171 4.24 -10.48 -0.80
CA ALA A 171 3.27 -10.38 -1.89
C ALA A 171 2.31 -9.20 -1.69
N ASP A 172 1.88 -8.95 -0.46
CA ASP A 172 0.98 -7.84 -0.14
C ASP A 172 1.71 -6.49 -0.20
N MET A 173 2.93 -6.39 0.35
CA MET A 173 3.79 -5.21 0.24
C MET A 173 4.05 -4.82 -1.22
N ARG A 174 4.32 -5.79 -2.11
CA ARG A 174 4.52 -5.54 -3.54
C ARG A 174 3.30 -4.90 -4.20
N LYS A 175 2.11 -5.28 -3.81
CA LYS A 175 0.86 -4.70 -4.33
C LYS A 175 0.68 -3.25 -3.85
N ASP A 176 0.93 -2.99 -2.57
CA ASP A 176 0.75 -1.68 -1.96
C ASP A 176 1.79 -0.67 -2.44
N PHE A 177 3.06 -1.07 -2.49
CA PHE A 177 4.21 -0.22 -2.81
C PHE A 177 4.63 -0.28 -4.28
N TYR A 178 3.77 -0.83 -5.14
CA TYR A 178 4.09 -0.89 -6.56
C TYR A 178 4.39 0.50 -7.11
N GLY A 179 5.52 0.62 -7.75
CA GLY A 179 5.97 1.87 -8.34
C GLY A 179 6.51 2.91 -7.35
N GLU A 180 6.72 2.56 -6.08
CA GLU A 180 7.20 3.47 -5.03
C GLU A 180 8.67 3.22 -4.64
N GLY A 181 9.33 2.26 -5.27
CA GLY A 181 10.75 1.98 -5.09
C GLY A 181 11.11 1.31 -3.75
N GLN A 182 10.14 0.86 -2.99
CA GLN A 182 10.35 0.29 -1.65
C GLN A 182 10.53 -1.24 -1.67
N VAL A 183 9.99 -1.93 -2.66
CA VAL A 183 10.03 -3.39 -2.76
C VAL A 183 10.51 -3.81 -4.15
N PHE A 184 11.62 -4.55 -4.20
CA PHE A 184 12.26 -5.04 -5.42
C PHE A 184 12.10 -6.55 -5.57
#